data_79c7f27fdb30542bea7cc7f37360e8be
#
_entry.id   79c7f27fdb30542bea7cc7f37360e8be
#
_cell.length_a   1.000
_cell.length_b   1.000
_cell.length_c   1.000
_cell.angle_alpha   90.00
_cell.angle_beta   90.00
_cell.angle_gamma   90.00
#
_symmetry.space_group_name_H-M   'P 1'
#
loop_
_entity.id
_entity.type
_entity.pdbx_description
1 polymer ?
#
loop_
_entity_poly.entity_id
_entity_poly.type
_entity_poly.pdbx_seq_one_letter_code
_entity_poly.pdbx_strand_id
1 'polypeptide(L)'
;MSKVPAHWELMDEIVALRDAISPSTLLVGNGDVLSREQGLKLAKSHKLDGIMIGRGIFNDPKVFMNNSDWSYATKQTRIKLYRKHVELFASTWQNNERRIPTLNKFCKVYIQGFDGAKELRERLMSAKTTIELTSILNSCQETEKL
;
A
#
# COMPACT_ATOMS: atom_id res chain seq x y z
N MET A 1 11.03 11.86 -4.40
CA MET A 1 9.71 11.83 -5.05
C MET A 1 9.71 12.88 -6.14
N SER A 2 9.16 12.58 -7.32
CA SER A 2 8.94 13.59 -8.34
C SER A 2 8.05 14.69 -7.77
N LYS A 3 8.45 15.96 -7.95
CA LYS A 3 7.64 17.13 -7.61
C LYS A 3 6.72 17.54 -8.78
N VAL A 4 6.87 16.87 -9.91
CA VAL A 4 6.07 17.12 -11.10
C VAL A 4 4.80 16.27 -11.03
N PRO A 5 3.60 16.86 -11.08
CA PRO A 5 2.35 16.12 -11.12
C PRO A 5 2.22 15.33 -12.42
N ALA A 6 1.37 14.30 -12.41
CA ALA A 6 1.05 13.56 -13.61
C ALA A 6 0.21 14.42 -14.59
N HIS A 7 0.54 14.36 -15.88
CA HIS A 7 -0.10 15.11 -16.95
C HIS A 7 -1.32 14.35 -17.50
N TRP A 8 -2.39 14.30 -16.73
CA TRP A 8 -3.63 13.63 -17.13
C TRP A 8 -4.33 14.28 -18.31
N GLU A 9 -4.08 15.56 -18.55
CA GLU A 9 -4.60 16.33 -19.71
C GLU A 9 -4.14 15.77 -21.06
N LEU A 10 -3.05 15.00 -21.10
CA LEU A 10 -2.55 14.38 -22.34
C LEU A 10 -3.22 13.04 -22.67
N MET A 11 -4.03 12.49 -21.77
CA MET A 11 -4.61 11.15 -21.94
C MET A 11 -5.55 11.04 -23.13
N ASP A 12 -6.31 12.10 -23.46
CA ASP A 12 -7.25 12.08 -24.57
C ASP A 12 -6.52 12.00 -25.92
N GLU A 13 -5.36 12.64 -26.05
CA GLU A 13 -4.49 12.54 -27.25
C GLU A 13 -3.90 11.12 -27.38
N ILE A 14 -3.46 10.52 -26.26
CA ILE A 14 -2.92 9.17 -26.23
C ILE A 14 -3.99 8.14 -26.62
N VAL A 15 -5.21 8.31 -26.13
CA VAL A 15 -6.35 7.45 -26.49
C VAL A 15 -6.68 7.58 -27.99
N ALA A 16 -6.74 8.80 -28.51
CA ALA A 16 -6.98 9.03 -29.94
C ALA A 16 -5.88 8.38 -30.81
N LEU A 17 -4.62 8.49 -30.40
CA LEU A 17 -3.49 7.86 -31.10
C LEU A 17 -3.60 6.33 -31.07
N ARG A 18 -3.93 5.72 -29.89
CA ARG A 18 -4.16 4.29 -29.76
C ARG A 18 -5.27 3.83 -30.71
N ASP A 19 -6.40 4.54 -30.71
CA ASP A 19 -7.57 4.18 -31.52
C ASP A 19 -7.28 4.24 -33.02
N ALA A 20 -6.39 5.15 -33.45
CA ALA A 20 -5.98 5.27 -34.85
C ALA A 20 -4.98 4.19 -35.27
N ILE A 21 -4.07 3.74 -34.39
CA ILE A 21 -2.97 2.83 -34.75
C ILE A 21 -3.28 1.39 -34.38
N SER A 22 -3.79 1.15 -33.17
CA SER A 22 -4.03 -0.19 -32.62
C SER A 22 -5.19 -0.19 -31.63
N PRO A 23 -6.44 -0.21 -32.09
CA PRO A 23 -7.63 -0.09 -31.22
C PRO A 23 -7.77 -1.19 -30.17
N SER A 24 -7.12 -2.35 -30.39
CA SER A 24 -7.13 -3.47 -29.45
C SER A 24 -6.11 -3.34 -28.31
N THR A 25 -5.23 -2.34 -28.34
CA THR A 25 -4.24 -2.11 -27.29
C THR A 25 -4.91 -1.55 -26.04
N LEU A 26 -4.72 -2.23 -24.89
CA LEU A 26 -5.22 -1.74 -23.61
C LEU A 26 -4.35 -0.61 -23.08
N LEU A 27 -5.00 0.49 -22.67
CA LEU A 27 -4.35 1.64 -22.03
C LEU A 27 -4.65 1.66 -20.53
N VAL A 28 -3.60 1.59 -19.72
CA VAL A 28 -3.66 1.69 -18.26
C VAL A 28 -3.01 3.00 -17.81
N GLY A 29 -3.81 3.91 -17.29
CA GLY A 29 -3.33 5.20 -16.78
C GLY A 29 -2.58 5.04 -15.45
N ASN A 30 -1.52 5.81 -15.25
CA ASN A 30 -0.72 5.84 -14.04
C ASN A 30 -0.23 7.24 -13.71
N GLY A 31 -0.31 7.61 -12.45
CA GLY A 31 0.25 8.86 -11.92
C GLY A 31 -0.66 9.50 -10.88
N ASP A 32 -0.14 9.72 -9.68
CA ASP A 32 -0.74 10.45 -8.55
C ASP A 32 -2.16 10.01 -8.16
N VAL A 33 -2.52 8.77 -8.46
CA VAL A 33 -3.79 8.15 -8.07
C VAL A 33 -3.68 7.65 -6.63
N LEU A 34 -4.50 8.19 -5.74
CA LEU A 34 -4.44 7.94 -4.29
C LEU A 34 -5.56 7.04 -3.79
N SER A 35 -6.66 6.88 -4.56
CA SER A 35 -7.79 6.05 -4.19
C SER A 35 -8.39 5.32 -5.39
N ARG A 36 -9.09 4.22 -5.12
CA ARG A 36 -9.83 3.48 -6.14
C ARG A 36 -10.90 4.35 -6.81
N GLU A 37 -11.62 5.14 -6.03
CA GLU A 37 -12.67 6.03 -6.55
C GLU A 37 -12.09 7.06 -7.53
N GLN A 38 -10.98 7.72 -7.15
CA GLN A 38 -10.27 8.63 -8.05
C GLN A 38 -9.83 7.92 -9.32
N GLY A 39 -9.26 6.72 -9.20
CA GLY A 39 -8.83 5.92 -10.35
C GLY A 39 -9.97 5.59 -11.30
N LEU A 40 -11.14 5.16 -10.78
CA LEU A 40 -12.31 4.86 -11.59
C LEU A 40 -12.86 6.12 -12.30
N LYS A 41 -12.85 7.28 -11.64
CA LYS A 41 -13.24 8.54 -12.26
C LYS A 41 -12.31 8.89 -13.43
N LEU A 42 -10.99 8.78 -13.22
CA LEU A 42 -10.00 9.04 -14.27
C LEU A 42 -10.14 8.06 -15.46
N ALA A 43 -10.30 6.76 -15.18
CA ALA A 43 -10.52 5.77 -16.22
C ALA A 43 -11.74 6.11 -17.08
N LYS A 44 -12.86 6.48 -16.43
CA LYS A 44 -14.09 6.86 -17.12
C LYS A 44 -13.94 8.17 -17.92
N SER A 45 -13.30 9.19 -17.32
CA SER A 45 -13.15 10.50 -17.96
C SER A 45 -12.30 10.43 -19.22
N HIS A 46 -11.22 9.65 -19.20
CA HIS A 46 -10.27 9.54 -20.31
C HIS A 46 -10.46 8.26 -21.15
N LYS A 47 -11.54 7.50 -20.95
CA LYS A 47 -11.83 6.26 -21.70
C LYS A 47 -10.66 5.26 -21.67
N LEU A 48 -10.03 5.10 -20.50
CA LEU A 48 -8.95 4.16 -20.28
C LEU A 48 -9.51 2.78 -19.88
N ASP A 49 -8.77 1.74 -20.22
CA ASP A 49 -9.12 0.35 -19.89
C ASP A 49 -8.84 0.01 -18.42
N GLY A 50 -7.96 0.77 -17.78
CA GLY A 50 -7.64 0.59 -16.37
C GLY A 50 -6.81 1.71 -15.78
N ILE A 51 -6.58 1.61 -14.46
CA ILE A 51 -5.73 2.52 -13.68
C ILE A 51 -4.77 1.72 -12.81
N MET A 52 -3.52 2.13 -12.83
CA MET A 52 -2.51 1.63 -11.90
C MET A 52 -2.39 2.59 -10.72
N ILE A 53 -2.53 2.03 -9.51
CA ILE A 53 -2.28 2.76 -8.26
C ILE A 53 -0.91 2.34 -7.74
N GLY A 54 0.06 3.25 -7.79
CA GLY A 54 1.40 3.02 -7.28
C GLY A 54 1.51 3.40 -5.79
N ARG A 55 2.01 4.59 -5.50
CA ARG A 55 2.26 5.09 -4.13
C ARG A 55 1.01 5.22 -3.27
N GLY A 56 -0.18 5.27 -3.86
CA GLY A 56 -1.45 5.32 -3.13
C GLY A 56 -1.60 4.19 -2.11
N ILE A 57 -1.05 2.99 -2.39
CA ILE A 57 -1.09 1.85 -1.47
C ILE A 57 -0.34 2.11 -0.14
N PHE A 58 0.60 3.07 -0.09
CA PHE A 58 1.30 3.42 1.14
C PHE A 58 0.46 4.28 2.09
N ASN A 59 -0.58 4.94 1.56
CA ASN A 59 -1.55 5.67 2.36
C ASN A 59 -2.68 4.73 2.81
N ASP A 60 -3.06 3.81 1.94
CA ASP A 60 -4.13 2.84 2.19
C ASP A 60 -3.78 1.47 1.60
N PRO A 61 -3.35 0.49 2.41
CA PRO A 61 -3.07 -0.86 1.94
C PRO A 61 -4.32 -1.62 1.44
N LYS A 62 -5.52 -1.08 1.69
CA LYS A 62 -6.80 -1.61 1.19
C LYS A 62 -7.34 -0.81 -0.01
N VAL A 63 -6.52 0.02 -0.65
CA VAL A 63 -6.91 0.97 -1.71
C VAL A 63 -7.68 0.35 -2.88
N PHE A 64 -7.52 -0.96 -3.15
CA PHE A 64 -8.26 -1.68 -4.19
C PHE A 64 -9.62 -2.22 -3.74
N MET A 65 -9.93 -2.16 -2.45
CA MET A 65 -11.23 -2.61 -1.96
C MET A 65 -12.33 -1.60 -2.28
N ASN A 66 -13.55 -2.10 -2.51
CA ASN A 66 -14.72 -1.24 -2.49
C ASN A 66 -14.89 -0.73 -1.05
N ASN A 67 -14.99 0.58 -0.87
CA ASN A 67 -15.19 1.20 0.44
C ASN A 67 -14.11 0.84 1.46
N SER A 68 -12.85 1.23 1.20
CA SER A 68 -11.80 1.06 2.19
C SER A 68 -12.14 1.82 3.48
N ASP A 69 -12.05 1.12 4.60
CA ASP A 69 -12.21 1.64 5.97
C ASP A 69 -10.87 1.95 6.65
N TRP A 70 -9.78 1.96 5.89
CA TRP A 70 -8.42 2.06 6.44
C TRP A 70 -8.17 3.34 7.25
N SER A 71 -8.78 4.45 6.89
CA SER A 71 -8.67 5.71 7.65
C SER A 71 -9.22 5.60 9.07
N TYR A 72 -10.20 4.74 9.28
CA TYR A 72 -10.84 4.46 10.58
C TYR A 72 -10.34 3.17 11.23
N ALA A 73 -9.34 2.52 10.63
CA ALA A 73 -8.82 1.24 11.13
C ALA A 73 -8.26 1.41 12.55
N THR A 74 -8.71 0.55 13.46
CA THR A 74 -8.24 0.51 14.86
C THR A 74 -6.78 0.08 14.92
N LYS A 75 -6.11 0.34 16.05
CA LYS A 75 -4.76 -0.15 16.36
C LYS A 75 -4.63 -1.65 16.10
N GLN A 76 -5.61 -2.44 16.58
CA GLN A 76 -5.61 -3.90 16.42
C GLN A 76 -5.69 -4.30 14.95
N THR A 77 -6.56 -3.66 14.18
CA THR A 77 -6.70 -3.92 12.74
C THR A 77 -5.40 -3.64 12.00
N ARG A 78 -4.73 -2.54 12.35
CA ARG A 78 -3.44 -2.14 11.76
C ARG A 78 -2.33 -3.12 12.11
N ILE A 79 -2.20 -3.49 13.37
CA ILE A 79 -1.23 -4.48 13.86
C ILE A 79 -1.48 -5.85 13.21
N LYS A 80 -2.75 -6.30 13.14
CA LYS A 80 -3.11 -7.58 12.51
C LYS A 80 -2.73 -7.62 11.03
N LEU A 81 -2.95 -6.53 10.29
CA LEU A 81 -2.58 -6.47 8.87
C LEU A 81 -1.07 -6.46 8.69
N TYR A 82 -0.32 -5.73 9.53
CA TYR A 82 1.15 -5.76 9.47
C TYR A 82 1.71 -7.14 9.82
N ARG A 83 1.14 -7.83 10.82
CA ARG A 83 1.51 -9.22 11.14
C ARG A 83 1.35 -10.13 9.94
N LYS A 84 0.20 -10.06 9.24
CA LYS A 84 -0.03 -10.84 8.03
C LYS A 84 1.04 -10.56 6.95
N HIS A 85 1.50 -9.32 6.83
CA HIS A 85 2.60 -8.97 5.92
C HIS A 85 3.92 -9.58 6.38
N VAL A 86 4.23 -9.58 7.69
CA VAL A 86 5.43 -10.24 8.26
C VAL A 86 5.40 -11.75 8.01
N GLU A 87 4.26 -12.39 8.25
CA GLU A 87 4.06 -13.84 8.00
C GLU A 87 4.24 -14.19 6.53
N LEU A 88 3.65 -13.39 5.64
CA LEU A 88 3.79 -13.56 4.19
C LEU A 88 5.24 -13.37 3.74
N PHE A 89 5.93 -12.35 4.28
CA PHE A 89 7.35 -12.13 4.01
C PHE A 89 8.19 -13.33 4.47
N ALA A 90 7.96 -13.85 5.68
CA ALA A 90 8.67 -14.99 6.22
C ALA A 90 8.44 -16.27 5.39
N SER A 91 7.21 -16.52 4.96
CA SER A 91 6.88 -17.71 4.14
C SER A 91 7.41 -17.62 2.71
N THR A 92 7.50 -16.42 2.15
CA THR A 92 7.98 -16.20 0.78
C THR A 92 9.50 -16.23 0.67
N TRP A 93 10.20 -15.65 1.65
CA TRP A 93 11.66 -15.47 1.65
C TRP A 93 12.32 -16.33 2.73
N GLN A 94 12.24 -17.67 2.59
CA GLN A 94 12.59 -18.63 3.64
C GLN A 94 14.10 -18.71 3.93
N ASN A 95 14.94 -18.48 2.93
CA ASN A 95 16.40 -18.66 3.02
C ASN A 95 17.17 -17.34 3.18
N ASN A 96 16.60 -16.35 3.87
CA ASN A 96 17.19 -15.01 4.01
C ASN A 96 17.48 -14.29 2.67
N GLU A 97 16.77 -14.66 1.60
CA GLU A 97 16.88 -14.02 0.27
C GLU A 97 16.54 -12.53 0.32
N ARG A 98 15.77 -12.12 1.31
CA ARG A 98 15.43 -10.71 1.59
C ARG A 98 15.72 -10.35 3.03
N ARG A 99 16.44 -9.23 3.21
CA ARG A 99 16.80 -8.72 4.55
C ARG A 99 15.59 -8.04 5.22
N ILE A 100 15.50 -8.12 6.54
CA ILE A 100 14.46 -7.49 7.35
C ILE A 100 14.28 -5.99 7.07
N PRO A 101 15.32 -5.16 6.85
CA PRO A 101 15.13 -3.75 6.51
C PRO A 101 14.27 -3.51 5.25
N THR A 102 14.20 -4.49 4.34
CA THR A 102 13.31 -4.42 3.17
C THR A 102 11.84 -4.45 3.58
N LEU A 103 11.48 -5.21 4.60
CA LEU A 103 10.14 -5.26 5.19
C LEU A 103 9.89 -4.05 6.08
N ASN A 104 10.85 -3.69 6.93
CA ASN A 104 10.70 -2.65 7.93
C ASN A 104 10.38 -1.27 7.35
N LYS A 105 10.85 -0.94 6.14
CA LYS A 105 10.51 0.32 5.45
C LYS A 105 9.00 0.51 5.25
N PHE A 106 8.23 -0.58 5.24
CA PHE A 106 6.77 -0.53 5.10
C PHE A 106 6.02 -0.45 6.44
N CYS A 107 6.73 -0.58 7.57
CA CYS A 107 6.13 -0.57 8.90
C CYS A 107 5.21 0.65 9.11
N LYS A 108 5.64 1.84 8.67
CA LYS A 108 4.85 3.08 8.81
C LYS A 108 3.52 3.05 8.06
N VAL A 109 3.37 2.25 7.01
CA VAL A 109 2.11 2.09 6.28
C VAL A 109 1.00 1.59 7.22
N TYR A 110 1.38 0.71 8.14
CA TYR A 110 0.45 0.05 9.07
C TYR A 110 0.44 0.72 10.45
N ILE A 111 1.61 0.97 11.01
CA ILE A 111 1.80 1.41 12.39
C ILE A 111 1.83 2.94 12.43
N GLN A 112 0.65 3.55 12.36
CA GLN A 112 0.45 5.00 12.44
C GLN A 112 -1.01 5.33 12.83
N GLY A 113 -1.24 6.57 13.31
CA GLY A 113 -2.59 7.08 13.58
C GLY A 113 -3.21 6.55 14.88
N PHE A 114 -2.41 6.09 15.84
CA PHE A 114 -2.86 5.68 17.18
C PHE A 114 -1.76 5.97 18.23
N ASP A 115 -2.15 6.04 19.48
CA ASP A 115 -1.23 6.31 20.60
C ASP A 115 -0.22 5.17 20.77
N GLY A 116 1.07 5.51 20.98
CA GLY A 116 2.17 4.55 21.06
C GLY A 116 2.65 4.02 19.72
N ALA A 117 2.15 4.56 18.59
CA ALA A 117 2.57 4.10 17.26
C ALA A 117 4.05 4.40 16.97
N LYS A 118 4.61 5.49 17.53
CA LYS A 118 6.01 5.86 17.34
C LYS A 118 6.92 4.84 18.06
N GLU A 119 6.66 4.61 19.32
CA GLU A 119 7.40 3.66 20.17
C GLU A 119 7.35 2.24 19.61
N LEU A 120 6.18 1.82 19.14
CA LEU A 120 6.02 0.52 18.50
C LEU A 120 6.86 0.42 17.21
N ARG A 121 6.88 1.47 16.37
CA ARG A 121 7.74 1.47 15.18
C ARG A 121 9.22 1.39 15.53
N GLU A 122 9.68 2.11 16.54
CA GLU A 122 11.08 2.07 16.98
C GLU A 122 11.48 0.65 17.40
N ARG A 123 10.64 -0.05 18.18
CA ARG A 123 10.84 -1.46 18.54
C ARG A 123 10.85 -2.37 17.31
N LEU A 124 9.91 -2.22 16.39
CA LEU A 124 9.84 -3.03 15.18
C LEU A 124 11.04 -2.78 14.26
N MET A 125 11.51 -1.54 14.15
CA MET A 125 12.69 -1.18 13.34
C MET A 125 13.99 -1.74 13.92
N SER A 126 14.08 -2.01 15.22
CA SER A 126 15.25 -2.62 15.87
C SER A 126 15.32 -4.14 15.67
N ALA A 127 14.22 -4.79 15.31
CA ALA A 127 14.16 -6.24 15.11
C ALA A 127 15.06 -6.69 13.95
N LYS A 128 15.73 -7.82 14.15
CA LYS A 128 16.67 -8.42 13.20
C LYS A 128 16.09 -9.64 12.47
N THR A 129 15.00 -10.22 13.01
CA THR A 129 14.36 -11.40 12.46
C THR A 129 12.84 -11.24 12.38
N THR A 130 12.18 -12.05 11.54
CA THR A 130 10.72 -12.12 11.48
C THR A 130 10.10 -12.67 12.76
N ILE A 131 10.85 -13.52 13.49
CA ILE A 131 10.44 -14.05 14.81
C ILE A 131 10.36 -12.91 15.83
N GLU A 132 11.38 -12.05 15.91
CA GLU A 132 11.35 -10.87 16.77
C GLU A 132 10.21 -9.91 16.42
N LEU A 133 9.99 -9.64 15.13
CA LEU A 133 8.86 -8.82 14.68
C LEU A 133 7.53 -9.40 15.15
N THR A 134 7.33 -10.70 14.97
CA THR A 134 6.12 -11.41 15.39
C THR A 134 5.94 -11.35 16.90
N SER A 135 7.01 -11.56 17.69
CA SER A 135 6.99 -11.45 19.15
C SER A 135 6.56 -10.07 19.62
N ILE A 136 7.13 -9.00 19.02
CA ILE A 136 6.77 -7.62 19.34
C ILE A 136 5.29 -7.34 19.02
N LEU A 137 4.79 -7.81 17.87
CA LEU A 137 3.41 -7.63 17.46
C LEU A 137 2.42 -8.42 18.35
N ASN A 138 2.82 -9.59 18.86
CA ASN A 138 2.01 -10.40 19.78
C ASN A 138 1.88 -9.72 21.14
N SER A 139 2.98 -9.19 21.70
CA SER A 139 2.94 -8.48 22.99
C SER A 139 2.00 -7.27 22.99
N CYS A 140 1.75 -6.66 21.83
CA CYS A 140 0.83 -5.53 21.71
C CYS A 140 -0.66 -5.94 21.76
N GLN A 141 -1.00 -7.23 21.66
CA GLN A 141 -2.39 -7.72 21.76
C GLN A 141 -2.78 -8.12 23.18
N GLU A 142 -1.81 -8.51 23.99
CA GLU A 142 -2.05 -8.99 25.36
C GLU A 142 -2.32 -7.86 26.36
N THR A 143 -1.79 -6.67 26.11
CA THR A 143 -1.86 -5.52 27.01
C THR A 143 -3.28 -4.87 27.09
N GLU A 144 -4.24 -5.29 26.26
CA GLU A 144 -5.58 -4.72 26.23
C GLU A 144 -6.68 -5.70 26.73
N LYS A 145 -6.28 -6.83 27.31
CA LYS A 145 -7.22 -7.79 27.95
C LYS A 145 -7.31 -7.62 29.47
N LEU A 146 -6.66 -6.62 30.04
CA LEU A 146 -6.74 -6.20 31.44
C LEU A 146 -7.48 -4.88 31.56
#